data_ad8f9440613b70a32995f50183f75969
#
_entry.id   ad8f9440613b70a32995f50183f75969
#
_cell.length_a   1.000
_cell.length_b   1.000
_cell.length_c   1.000
_cell.angle_alpha   90.00
_cell.angle_beta   90.00
_cell.angle_gamma   90.00
#
_symmetry.space_group_name_H-M   'P 1'
#
loop_
_entity.id
_entity.type
_entity.pdbx_description
1 polymer ?
#
loop_
_entity_poly.entity_id
_entity_poly.type
_entity_poly.pdbx_seq_one_letter_code
_entity_poly.pdbx_strand_id
1 'polypeptide(L)'
;MQAAISKTNIKSFQKTFKNNPSLRMSRNALTRSTMQDVAMNWDAFRKIDHTYSHYIPNEMKKVTNQKSSGRCWGFAGLNLMRLAICNKYKLENFELSQNYFMFCDKLEKANYFLENIISTLDEPFDSRLIMWLLSEPVNDGGQWDMFVNLMEKYGTMPQTAMPESFQSSHSY
;
A
#
# COMPACT_ATOMS: atom_id res chain seq x y z
N MET A 1 24.36 -22.64 15.13
CA MET A 1 23.65 -22.56 16.42
C MET A 1 23.53 -21.11 16.86
N GLN A 2 22.32 -20.64 17.05
CA GLN A 2 22.11 -19.28 17.55
C GLN A 2 22.43 -19.26 19.06
N ALA A 3 23.39 -18.42 19.47
CA ALA A 3 23.77 -18.34 20.89
C ALA A 3 22.62 -17.67 21.70
N ALA A 4 22.09 -18.35 22.68
CA ALA A 4 21.06 -17.81 23.58
C ALA A 4 21.62 -16.67 24.44
N ILE A 5 20.79 -15.65 24.72
CA ILE A 5 21.17 -14.56 25.62
C ILE A 5 21.26 -15.11 27.05
N SER A 6 22.48 -15.05 27.62
CA SER A 6 22.74 -15.51 28.99
C SER A 6 22.40 -14.43 30.04
N LYS A 7 22.25 -14.85 31.31
CA LYS A 7 22.11 -13.91 32.44
C LYS A 7 23.30 -12.94 32.57
N THR A 8 24.48 -13.38 32.14
CA THR A 8 25.71 -12.53 32.14
C THR A 8 25.58 -11.44 31.07
N ASN A 9 25.08 -11.77 29.89
CA ASN A 9 24.81 -10.77 28.84
C ASN A 9 23.81 -9.69 29.33
N ILE A 10 22.73 -10.12 30.01
CA ILE A 10 21.72 -9.18 30.55
C ILE A 10 22.35 -8.23 31.58
N LYS A 11 23.17 -8.74 32.50
CA LYS A 11 23.88 -7.89 33.47
C LYS A 11 24.84 -6.90 32.81
N SER A 12 25.55 -7.32 31.76
CA SER A 12 26.42 -6.45 30.97
C SER A 12 25.64 -5.34 30.28
N PHE A 13 24.52 -5.68 29.62
CA PHE A 13 23.64 -4.68 28.98
C PHE A 13 23.09 -3.66 29.99
N GLN A 14 22.64 -4.13 31.15
CA GLN A 14 22.16 -3.24 32.19
C GLN A 14 23.27 -2.29 32.70
N LYS A 15 24.49 -2.79 32.85
CA LYS A 15 25.64 -1.95 33.26
C LYS A 15 25.96 -0.89 32.20
N THR A 16 26.02 -1.28 30.93
CA THR A 16 26.25 -0.37 29.80
C THR A 16 25.17 0.72 29.76
N PHE A 17 23.90 0.31 29.88
CA PHE A 17 22.79 1.26 29.91
C PHE A 17 22.86 2.25 31.04
N LYS A 18 23.13 1.79 32.26
CA LYS A 18 23.26 2.68 33.47
C LYS A 18 24.39 3.70 33.35
N ASN A 19 25.49 3.30 32.71
CA ASN A 19 26.68 4.12 32.58
C ASN A 19 26.68 5.07 31.38
N ASN A 20 25.65 4.99 30.53
CA ASN A 20 25.54 5.85 29.34
C ASN A 20 24.39 6.85 29.47
N PRO A 21 24.70 8.15 29.75
CA PRO A 21 23.68 9.19 29.88
C PRO A 21 22.84 9.37 28.61
N SER A 22 23.45 9.23 27.44
CA SER A 22 22.72 9.36 26.13
C SER A 22 21.66 8.30 25.99
N LEU A 23 21.93 7.04 26.34
CA LEU A 23 20.93 5.96 26.28
C LEU A 23 19.77 6.21 27.24
N ARG A 24 20.04 6.76 28.41
CA ARG A 24 18.99 7.14 29.37
C ARG A 24 18.13 8.28 28.85
N MET A 25 18.74 9.28 28.22
CA MET A 25 18.02 10.40 27.60
C MET A 25 17.16 9.93 26.45
N SER A 26 17.72 9.12 25.56
CA SER A 26 16.97 8.50 24.42
C SER A 26 15.78 7.68 24.92
N ARG A 27 15.95 6.84 25.95
CA ARG A 27 14.84 6.10 26.57
C ARG A 27 13.75 7.05 27.07
N ASN A 28 14.12 8.10 27.79
CA ASN A 28 13.13 9.04 28.36
C ASN A 28 12.36 9.77 27.25
N ALA A 29 13.04 10.15 26.17
CA ALA A 29 12.40 10.75 25.00
C ALA A 29 11.43 9.76 24.33
N LEU A 30 11.88 8.54 24.03
CA LEU A 30 11.07 7.49 23.39
C LEU A 30 9.91 6.98 24.26
N THR A 31 9.95 7.20 25.58
CA THR A 31 8.82 6.86 26.47
C THR A 31 7.65 7.85 26.33
N ARG A 32 7.91 9.05 25.82
CA ARG A 32 6.94 10.15 25.74
C ARG A 32 6.64 10.63 24.33
N SER A 33 7.40 10.17 23.33
CA SER A 33 7.29 10.60 21.93
C SER A 33 7.37 9.40 21.00
N THR A 34 6.91 9.56 19.76
CA THR A 34 7.07 8.52 18.76
C THR A 34 8.53 8.35 18.37
N MET A 35 8.90 7.17 17.90
CA MET A 35 10.27 6.92 17.41
C MET A 35 10.59 7.84 16.22
N GLN A 36 9.63 8.10 15.34
CA GLN A 36 9.79 9.00 14.20
C GLN A 36 10.14 10.42 14.64
N ASP A 37 9.44 10.97 15.64
CA ASP A 37 9.68 12.32 16.13
C ASP A 37 11.08 12.45 16.76
N VAL A 38 11.51 11.43 17.51
CA VAL A 38 12.82 11.43 18.17
C VAL A 38 13.96 11.21 17.18
N ALA A 39 13.75 10.40 16.14
CA ALA A 39 14.76 10.08 15.12
C ALA A 39 14.88 11.16 14.04
N MET A 40 13.95 12.10 13.95
CA MET A 40 13.95 13.14 12.91
C MET A 40 15.16 14.05 13.04
N ASN A 41 15.92 14.20 11.97
CA ASN A 41 16.99 15.19 11.89
C ASN A 41 16.41 16.56 11.55
N TRP A 42 16.14 17.38 12.57
CA TRP A 42 15.53 18.70 12.41
C TRP A 42 16.39 19.68 11.60
N ASP A 43 17.71 19.57 11.64
CA ASP A 43 18.59 20.43 10.85
C ASP A 43 18.52 20.08 9.35
N ALA A 44 18.38 18.81 9.02
CA ALA A 44 18.13 18.37 7.65
C ALA A 44 16.71 18.77 7.22
N PHE A 45 15.70 18.54 8.06
CA PHE A 45 14.31 18.86 7.77
C PHE A 45 14.10 20.34 7.45
N ARG A 46 14.70 21.25 8.22
CA ARG A 46 14.60 22.71 7.99
C ARG A 46 15.26 23.18 6.71
N LYS A 47 16.20 22.39 6.18
CA LYS A 47 16.92 22.72 4.93
C LYS A 47 16.20 22.18 3.68
N ILE A 48 15.14 21.40 3.85
CA ILE A 48 14.36 20.90 2.73
C ILE A 48 13.63 22.09 2.11
N ASP A 49 13.96 22.38 0.86
CA ASP A 49 13.25 23.36 0.07
C ASP A 49 12.03 22.69 -0.58
N HIS A 50 10.85 23.25 -0.34
CA HIS A 50 9.59 22.79 -0.93
C HIS A 50 9.24 23.57 -2.21
N THR A 51 10.19 24.30 -2.78
CA THR A 51 10.03 24.99 -4.05
C THR A 51 10.35 24.02 -5.20
N TYR A 52 9.37 23.82 -6.06
CA TYR A 52 9.48 22.90 -7.20
C TYR A 52 9.57 23.68 -8.50
N SER A 53 10.55 23.35 -9.35
CA SER A 53 10.73 23.97 -10.67
C SER A 53 9.77 23.42 -11.73
N HIS A 54 9.18 22.24 -11.46
CA HIS A 54 8.22 21.60 -12.35
C HIS A 54 6.91 21.36 -11.61
N TYR A 55 5.83 21.71 -12.23
CA TYR A 55 4.48 21.39 -11.76
C TYR A 55 3.64 20.82 -12.90
N ILE A 56 2.63 20.05 -12.59
CA ILE A 56 1.70 19.50 -13.56
C ILE A 56 0.63 20.57 -13.81
N PRO A 57 0.58 21.16 -15.02
CA PRO A 57 -0.49 22.11 -15.35
C PRO A 57 -1.84 21.37 -15.39
N ASN A 58 -2.91 22.06 -15.06
CA ASN A 58 -4.27 21.53 -15.05
C ASN A 58 -4.51 20.47 -13.97
N GLU A 59 -4.28 20.81 -12.71
CA GLU A 59 -4.71 19.99 -11.57
C GLU A 59 -6.21 19.63 -11.71
N MET A 60 -6.50 18.35 -11.45
CA MET A 60 -7.88 17.89 -11.45
C MET A 60 -8.65 18.54 -10.30
N LYS A 61 -9.71 19.29 -10.62
CA LYS A 61 -10.55 19.98 -9.64
C LYS A 61 -11.24 19.04 -8.66
N LYS A 62 -11.49 17.77 -9.07
CA LYS A 62 -12.17 16.78 -8.26
C LYS A 62 -11.21 15.66 -7.83
N VAL A 63 -11.01 15.53 -6.54
CA VAL A 63 -10.23 14.46 -5.94
C VAL A 63 -11.05 13.17 -5.91
N THR A 64 -10.44 12.06 -6.34
CA THR A 64 -11.04 10.73 -6.21
C THR A 64 -10.90 10.21 -4.77
N ASN A 65 -11.88 9.45 -4.29
CA ASN A 65 -11.89 8.93 -2.93
C ASN A 65 -12.16 7.42 -2.94
N GLN A 66 -11.21 6.63 -2.45
CA GLN A 66 -11.33 5.17 -2.40
C GLN A 66 -12.26 4.65 -1.29
N LYS A 67 -12.72 5.52 -0.38
CA LYS A 67 -13.56 5.16 0.77
C LYS A 67 -12.89 4.08 1.63
N SER A 68 -13.65 3.10 2.11
CA SER A 68 -13.19 1.96 2.90
C SER A 68 -12.80 0.78 2.01
N SER A 69 -11.78 0.97 1.16
CA SER A 69 -11.27 -0.08 0.27
C SER A 69 -9.75 0.00 0.12
N GLY A 70 -9.09 -1.12 -0.14
CA GLY A 70 -7.62 -1.20 -0.33
C GLY A 70 -7.15 -0.93 -1.76
N ARG A 71 -7.88 -0.14 -2.54
CA ARG A 71 -7.64 0.12 -3.96
C ARG A 71 -6.70 1.29 -4.26
N CYS A 72 -5.94 1.80 -3.28
CA CYS A 72 -5.08 2.98 -3.45
C CYS A 72 -4.14 2.89 -4.66
N TRP A 73 -3.57 1.72 -4.92
CA TRP A 73 -2.70 1.46 -6.06
C TRP A 73 -3.41 1.64 -7.42
N GLY A 74 -4.64 1.16 -7.54
CA GLY A 74 -5.47 1.36 -8.73
C GLY A 74 -5.90 2.81 -8.91
N PHE A 75 -6.30 3.49 -7.82
CA PHE A 75 -6.63 4.91 -7.85
C PHE A 75 -5.45 5.77 -8.31
N ALA A 76 -4.23 5.45 -7.84
CA ALA A 76 -3.03 6.16 -8.24
C ALA A 76 -2.76 6.01 -9.75
N GLY A 77 -2.80 4.78 -10.26
CA GLY A 77 -2.59 4.51 -11.70
C GLY A 77 -3.66 5.14 -12.58
N LEU A 78 -4.95 4.99 -12.23
CA LEU A 78 -6.05 5.59 -12.98
C LEU A 78 -6.01 7.13 -12.97
N ASN A 79 -5.60 7.75 -11.86
CA ASN A 79 -5.43 9.20 -11.79
C ASN A 79 -4.27 9.69 -12.68
N LEU A 80 -3.19 8.92 -12.78
CA LEU A 80 -2.10 9.23 -13.71
C LEU A 80 -2.58 9.20 -15.17
N MET A 81 -3.31 8.15 -15.57
CA MET A 81 -3.90 8.03 -16.90
C MET A 81 -4.93 9.12 -17.18
N ARG A 82 -5.77 9.46 -16.19
CA ARG A 82 -6.77 10.53 -16.26
C ARG A 82 -6.17 11.86 -16.70
N LEU A 83 -5.00 12.19 -16.17
CA LEU A 83 -4.31 13.44 -16.51
C LEU A 83 -3.99 13.53 -18.00
N ALA A 84 -3.42 12.45 -18.55
CA ALA A 84 -3.09 12.36 -19.98
C ALA A 84 -4.34 12.46 -20.86
N ILE A 85 -5.42 11.80 -20.48
CA ILE A 85 -6.71 11.82 -21.18
C ILE A 85 -7.31 13.21 -21.17
N CYS A 86 -7.37 13.86 -20.01
CA CYS A 86 -7.92 15.22 -19.87
C CYS A 86 -7.15 16.23 -20.71
N ASN A 87 -5.83 16.15 -20.72
CA ASN A 87 -4.99 17.03 -21.53
C ASN A 87 -5.21 16.80 -23.04
N LYS A 88 -5.27 15.53 -23.47
CA LYS A 88 -5.45 15.16 -24.88
C LYS A 88 -6.81 15.59 -25.43
N TYR A 89 -7.87 15.39 -24.65
CA TYR A 89 -9.25 15.64 -25.10
C TYR A 89 -9.82 16.97 -24.57
N LYS A 90 -9.02 17.78 -23.85
CA LYS A 90 -9.41 19.06 -23.26
C LYS A 90 -10.64 18.93 -22.34
N LEU A 91 -10.65 17.90 -21.50
CA LEU A 91 -11.73 17.64 -20.57
C LEU A 91 -11.44 18.30 -19.22
N GLU A 92 -12.43 18.97 -18.63
CA GLU A 92 -12.30 19.59 -17.31
C GLU A 92 -12.55 18.62 -16.15
N ASN A 93 -13.53 17.74 -16.31
CA ASN A 93 -13.94 16.76 -15.30
C ASN A 93 -14.16 15.41 -15.93
N PHE A 94 -13.19 14.54 -15.78
CA PHE A 94 -13.26 13.18 -16.27
C PHE A 94 -12.71 12.23 -15.22
N GLU A 95 -13.33 11.08 -15.07
CA GLU A 95 -12.83 9.98 -14.22
C GLU A 95 -12.91 8.66 -14.98
N LEU A 96 -11.92 7.82 -14.75
CA LEU A 96 -11.93 6.43 -15.15
C LEU A 96 -12.65 5.60 -14.07
N SER A 97 -13.29 4.51 -14.46
CA SER A 97 -14.03 3.64 -13.55
C SER A 97 -13.09 2.85 -12.66
N GLN A 98 -13.07 3.19 -11.38
CA GLN A 98 -12.37 2.42 -10.35
C GLN A 98 -13.09 1.13 -10.01
N ASN A 99 -14.41 1.09 -10.21
CA ASN A 99 -15.23 -0.10 -10.02
C ASN A 99 -14.95 -1.17 -11.10
N TYR A 100 -14.82 -0.76 -12.36
CA TYR A 100 -14.42 -1.67 -13.44
C TYR A 100 -13.02 -2.24 -13.21
N PHE A 101 -12.07 -1.38 -12.81
CA PHE A 101 -10.73 -1.80 -12.45
C PHE A 101 -10.76 -2.86 -11.33
N MET A 102 -11.52 -2.59 -10.26
CA MET A 102 -11.69 -3.54 -9.15
C MET A 102 -12.30 -4.87 -9.62
N PHE A 103 -13.30 -4.83 -10.46
CA PHE A 103 -13.92 -6.04 -11.01
C PHE A 103 -12.91 -6.92 -11.74
N CYS A 104 -12.10 -6.33 -12.61
CA CYS A 104 -11.05 -7.06 -13.35
C CYS A 104 -9.97 -7.61 -12.40
N ASP A 105 -9.54 -6.83 -11.40
CA ASP A 105 -8.59 -7.27 -10.39
C ASP A 105 -9.12 -8.47 -9.59
N LYS A 106 -10.35 -8.39 -9.10
CA LYS A 106 -10.97 -9.49 -8.35
C LYS A 106 -11.16 -10.74 -9.20
N LEU A 107 -11.47 -10.58 -10.48
CA LEU A 107 -11.59 -11.70 -11.43
C LEU A 107 -10.24 -12.42 -11.58
N GLU A 108 -9.15 -11.69 -11.80
CA GLU A 108 -7.81 -12.29 -11.92
C GLU A 108 -7.34 -12.95 -10.62
N LYS A 109 -7.56 -12.29 -9.50
CA LYS A 109 -7.19 -12.87 -8.19
C LYS A 109 -7.99 -14.11 -7.85
N ALA A 110 -9.28 -14.12 -8.16
CA ALA A 110 -10.12 -15.30 -7.96
C ALA A 110 -9.65 -16.47 -8.82
N ASN A 111 -9.34 -16.21 -10.09
CA ASN A 111 -8.77 -17.22 -10.98
C ASN A 111 -7.43 -17.73 -10.45
N TYR A 112 -6.52 -16.86 -10.07
CA TYR A 112 -5.23 -17.21 -9.50
C TYR A 112 -5.37 -18.06 -8.22
N PHE A 113 -6.30 -17.68 -7.34
CA PHE A 113 -6.60 -18.45 -6.13
C PHE A 113 -7.08 -19.87 -6.46
N LEU A 114 -8.06 -19.99 -7.37
CA LEU A 114 -8.62 -21.28 -7.77
C LEU A 114 -7.57 -22.19 -8.41
N GLU A 115 -6.73 -21.67 -9.31
CA GLU A 115 -5.63 -22.41 -9.93
C GLU A 115 -4.62 -22.91 -8.87
N ASN A 116 -4.29 -22.07 -7.88
CA ASN A 116 -3.41 -22.49 -6.79
C ASN A 116 -4.06 -23.58 -5.91
N ILE A 117 -5.35 -23.48 -5.59
CA ILE A 117 -6.06 -24.54 -4.86
C ILE A 117 -6.06 -25.84 -5.65
N ILE A 118 -6.34 -25.79 -6.95
CA ILE A 118 -6.32 -26.98 -7.83
C ILE A 118 -4.92 -27.61 -7.85
N SER A 119 -3.88 -26.82 -7.95
CA SER A 119 -2.48 -27.30 -7.99
C SER A 119 -1.99 -27.86 -6.67
N THR A 120 -2.71 -27.62 -5.57
CA THR A 120 -2.35 -28.07 -4.21
C THR A 120 -3.33 -29.08 -3.61
N LEU A 121 -4.15 -29.73 -4.44
CA LEU A 121 -5.15 -30.71 -3.96
C LEU A 121 -4.56 -31.91 -3.21
N ASP A 122 -3.30 -32.27 -3.48
CA ASP A 122 -2.59 -33.36 -2.82
C ASP A 122 -1.98 -32.95 -1.46
N GLU A 123 -2.01 -31.66 -1.10
CA GLU A 123 -1.50 -31.15 0.15
C GLU A 123 -2.51 -31.39 1.31
N PRO A 124 -2.04 -31.69 2.52
CA PRO A 124 -2.92 -31.78 3.68
C PRO A 124 -3.65 -30.45 3.94
N PHE A 125 -4.94 -30.53 4.30
CA PHE A 125 -5.76 -29.35 4.53
C PHE A 125 -5.21 -28.40 5.61
N ASP A 126 -4.52 -28.96 6.62
CA ASP A 126 -3.87 -28.23 7.71
C ASP A 126 -2.41 -27.82 7.38
N SER A 127 -1.94 -28.05 6.14
CA SER A 127 -0.62 -27.63 5.74
C SER A 127 -0.49 -26.09 5.78
N ARG A 128 0.71 -25.62 6.08
CA ARG A 128 1.00 -24.18 6.13
C ARG A 128 0.67 -23.47 4.82
N LEU A 129 0.86 -24.13 3.68
CA LEU A 129 0.58 -23.59 2.36
C LEU A 129 -0.93 -23.37 2.17
N ILE A 130 -1.74 -24.40 2.44
CA ILE A 130 -3.21 -24.32 2.30
C ILE A 130 -3.78 -23.28 3.25
N MET A 131 -3.36 -23.28 4.52
CA MET A 131 -3.80 -22.28 5.49
C MET A 131 -3.46 -20.86 5.06
N TRP A 132 -2.28 -20.65 4.44
CA TRP A 132 -1.89 -19.35 3.90
C TRP A 132 -2.76 -18.94 2.71
N LEU A 133 -3.00 -19.82 1.74
CA LEU A 133 -3.87 -19.56 0.59
C LEU A 133 -5.30 -19.18 1.02
N LEU A 134 -5.82 -19.87 2.04
CA LEU A 134 -7.18 -19.64 2.55
C LEU A 134 -7.30 -18.38 3.42
N SER A 135 -6.21 -17.81 3.92
CA SER A 135 -6.26 -16.64 4.81
C SER A 135 -6.69 -15.38 4.09
N GLU A 136 -6.25 -15.18 2.85
CA GLU A 136 -6.57 -14.00 2.04
C GLU A 136 -6.74 -14.36 0.55
N PRO A 137 -7.81 -15.05 0.18
CA PRO A 137 -7.98 -15.61 -1.17
C PRO A 137 -8.06 -14.54 -2.25
N VAL A 138 -8.70 -13.40 -1.96
CA VAL A 138 -8.92 -12.32 -2.93
C VAL A 138 -8.75 -10.96 -2.23
N ASN A 139 -7.51 -10.60 -1.91
CA ASN A 139 -7.20 -9.34 -1.23
C ASN A 139 -7.34 -8.10 -2.14
N ASP A 140 -7.33 -6.90 -1.54
CA ASP A 140 -7.45 -5.63 -2.28
C ASP A 140 -6.11 -5.07 -2.77
N GLY A 141 -5.00 -5.47 -2.15
CA GLY A 141 -3.66 -4.95 -2.44
C GLY A 141 -3.18 -5.27 -3.85
N GLY A 142 -2.27 -4.46 -4.37
CA GLY A 142 -1.65 -4.70 -5.66
C GLY A 142 -0.39 -3.87 -5.88
N GLN A 143 0.32 -4.20 -6.96
CA GLN A 143 1.60 -3.62 -7.35
C GLN A 143 1.49 -2.98 -8.72
N TRP A 144 2.49 -2.18 -9.11
CA TRP A 144 2.53 -1.51 -10.40
C TRP A 144 2.37 -2.47 -11.59
N ASP A 145 3.09 -3.58 -11.60
CA ASP A 145 3.02 -4.56 -12.70
C ASP A 145 1.64 -5.21 -12.81
N MET A 146 0.95 -5.42 -11.68
CA MET A 146 -0.45 -5.89 -11.70
C MET A 146 -1.36 -4.84 -12.35
N PHE A 147 -1.16 -3.56 -12.03
CA PHE A 147 -1.92 -2.49 -12.66
C PHE A 147 -1.69 -2.45 -14.18
N VAL A 148 -0.44 -2.52 -14.63
CA VAL A 148 -0.09 -2.53 -16.05
C VAL A 148 -0.74 -3.72 -16.76
N ASN A 149 -0.62 -4.93 -16.21
CA ASN A 149 -1.21 -6.14 -16.78
C ASN A 149 -2.74 -6.04 -16.91
N LEU A 150 -3.42 -5.47 -15.90
CA LEU A 150 -4.87 -5.25 -15.97
C LEU A 150 -5.24 -4.25 -17.07
N MET A 151 -4.47 -3.17 -17.21
CA MET A 151 -4.69 -2.17 -18.26
C MET A 151 -4.45 -2.73 -19.66
N GLU A 152 -3.41 -3.54 -19.84
CA GLU A 152 -3.09 -4.18 -21.13
C GLU A 152 -4.14 -5.24 -21.50
N LYS A 153 -4.61 -6.02 -20.53
CA LYS A 153 -5.55 -7.13 -20.78
C LYS A 153 -6.99 -6.66 -20.94
N TYR A 154 -7.46 -5.76 -20.09
CA TYR A 154 -8.87 -5.36 -19.98
C TYR A 154 -9.13 -3.91 -20.39
N GLY A 155 -8.09 -3.09 -20.42
CA GLY A 155 -8.26 -1.66 -20.63
C GLY A 155 -8.97 -0.98 -19.48
N THR A 156 -9.64 0.12 -19.79
CA THR A 156 -10.42 0.89 -18.83
C THR A 156 -11.58 1.60 -19.52
N MET A 157 -12.51 2.10 -18.72
CA MET A 157 -13.69 2.82 -19.23
C MET A 157 -13.98 4.08 -18.39
N PRO A 158 -14.78 5.02 -18.91
CA PRO A 158 -15.26 6.15 -18.12
C PRO A 158 -16.07 5.70 -16.89
N GLN A 159 -15.96 6.44 -15.79
CA GLN A 159 -16.72 6.17 -14.55
C GLN A 159 -18.24 6.15 -14.79
N THR A 160 -18.74 6.95 -15.73
CA THR A 160 -20.16 6.99 -16.08
C THR A 160 -20.68 5.68 -16.67
N ALA A 161 -19.82 4.87 -17.28
CA ALA A 161 -20.20 3.57 -17.84
C ALA A 161 -20.31 2.47 -16.77
N MET A 162 -19.48 2.55 -15.72
CA MET A 162 -19.54 1.67 -14.56
C MET A 162 -19.21 2.46 -13.28
N PRO A 163 -20.20 3.11 -12.68
CA PRO A 163 -20.00 3.94 -11.49
C PRO A 163 -19.67 3.10 -10.24
N GLU A 164 -19.19 3.76 -9.19
CA GLU A 164 -18.91 3.11 -7.91
C GLU A 164 -20.18 2.44 -7.34
N SER A 165 -20.01 1.24 -6.81
CA SER A 165 -21.03 0.52 -6.05
C SER A 165 -20.76 0.61 -4.55
N PHE A 166 -21.71 0.14 -3.74
CA PHE A 166 -21.49 0.02 -2.30
C PHE A 166 -20.32 -0.95 -2.03
N GLN A 167 -20.30 -2.11 -2.70
CA GLN A 167 -19.27 -3.14 -2.53
C GLN A 167 -17.89 -2.66 -2.95
N SER A 168 -17.79 -1.90 -4.05
CA SER A 168 -16.50 -1.36 -4.47
C SER A 168 -15.95 -0.30 -3.50
N SER A 169 -16.85 0.40 -2.81
CA SER A 169 -16.49 1.43 -1.82
C SER A 169 -16.23 0.87 -0.41
N HIS A 170 -16.64 -0.39 -0.13
CA HIS A 170 -16.56 -1.04 1.18
C HIS A 170 -16.15 -2.50 0.97
N SER A 171 -14.87 -2.72 0.67
CA SER A 171 -14.32 -4.04 0.34
C SER A 171 -13.63 -4.75 1.51
N TYR A 172 -13.77 -4.22 2.72
CA TYR A 172 -13.34 -4.85 3.97
C TYR A 172 -14.50 -5.52 4.68
#